data_694aac1e869b9e4d6d37c08c6fce6986
#
_entry.id   694aac1e869b9e4d6d37c08c6fce6986
#
_cell.length_a   1.000
_cell.length_b   1.000
_cell.length_c   1.000
_cell.angle_alpha   90.00
_cell.angle_beta   90.00
_cell.angle_gamma   90.00
#
_symmetry.space_group_name_H-M   'P 1'
#
loop_
_entity.id
_entity.type
_entity.pdbx_description
1 polymer ?
#
loop_
_entity_poly.entity_id
_entity_poly.type
_entity_poly.pdbx_seq_one_letter_code
_entity_poly.pdbx_strand_id
1 'polypeptide(L)'
;MAKRGGFPGGMMPGNMNNLMKQAQKMQKQMEEQAKELEEKEYEATAGGGAVKVKINGKKEIIEVHLEEEIVDPDDIEMLEDAIMAAVNEAIRMQDEDHQAQMGKITGGFGGGFPF
;
A
#
# COMPACT_ATOMS: atom_id res chain seq x y z
N MET A 1 48.01 -3.64 11.77
CA MET A 1 47.53 -3.82 11.90
C MET A 1 46.78 -4.01 12.23
N ALA A 2 46.51 -4.32 12.16
CA ALA A 2 45.82 -4.73 12.50
C ALA A 2 45.07 -4.43 12.91
N LYS A 3 44.95 -4.03 13.10
CA LYS A 3 44.26 -3.85 13.56
C LYS A 3 43.27 -3.93 13.47
N ARG A 4 42.93 -3.98 13.01
CA ARG A 4 42.02 -4.19 12.87
C ARG A 4 41.53 -4.90 13.42
N GLY A 5 42.01 -5.24 13.43
CA GLY A 5 41.62 -6.17 13.98
C GLY A 5 40.77 -6.07 14.98
N GLY A 6 41.02 -5.54 15.68
CA GLY A 6 40.18 -5.52 16.62
C GLY A 6 38.88 -5.29 16.41
N PHE A 7 38.76 -5.07 15.48
CA PHE A 7 37.59 -4.80 15.17
C PHE A 7 36.74 -5.70 15.59
N PRO A 8 35.91 -5.44 15.69
CA PRO A 8 34.91 -6.00 16.14
C PRO A 8 34.68 -7.37 16.01
N GLY A 9 35.37 -7.91 15.20
CA GLY A 9 35.10 -9.26 14.95
C GLY A 9 35.03 -10.08 16.19
N GLY A 10 35.90 -9.78 17.07
CA GLY A 10 35.97 -10.59 18.23
C GLY A 10 34.74 -10.59 19.06
N MET A 11 34.05 -9.56 19.08
CA MET A 11 32.94 -9.52 19.98
C MET A 11 31.66 -9.86 19.34
N MET A 12 31.73 -10.22 18.13
CA MET A 12 30.54 -10.27 17.45
C MET A 12 29.79 -11.53 17.34
N PRO A 13 30.25 -12.69 17.63
CA PRO A 13 29.45 -13.89 17.39
C PRO A 13 28.05 -13.80 18.00
N GLY A 14 27.94 -13.40 19.21
CA GLY A 14 26.65 -13.27 19.82
C GLY A 14 25.84 -12.12 19.26
N ASN A 15 26.49 -11.02 19.03
CA ASN A 15 25.81 -9.86 18.49
C ASN A 15 25.37 -10.07 17.05
N MET A 16 26.18 -10.76 16.30
CA MET A 16 25.82 -11.10 14.93
C MET A 16 24.56 -11.91 14.88
N ASN A 17 24.44 -12.91 15.74
CA ASN A 17 23.24 -13.71 15.80
C ASN A 17 22.02 -12.86 16.16
N ASN A 18 22.17 -11.98 17.11
CA ASN A 18 21.07 -11.10 17.47
C ASN A 18 20.68 -10.17 16.34
N LEU A 19 21.69 -9.62 15.65
CA LEU A 19 21.43 -8.75 14.52
C LEU A 19 20.73 -9.50 13.39
N MET A 20 21.15 -10.73 13.14
CA MET A 20 20.50 -11.54 12.12
C MET A 20 19.06 -11.85 12.48
N LYS A 21 18.81 -12.15 13.73
CA LYS A 21 17.44 -12.42 14.19
C LYS A 21 16.59 -11.16 14.04
N GLN A 22 17.14 -10.01 14.38
CA GLN A 22 16.42 -8.76 14.25
C GLN A 22 16.13 -8.45 12.79
N ALA A 23 17.11 -8.69 11.93
CA ALA A 23 16.93 -8.45 10.50
C ALA A 23 15.84 -9.35 9.93
N GLN A 24 15.85 -10.63 10.32
CA GLN A 24 14.82 -11.56 9.88
C GLN A 24 13.46 -11.16 10.39
N LYS A 25 13.38 -10.71 11.62
CA LYS A 25 12.13 -10.26 12.20
C LYS A 25 11.59 -9.03 11.49
N MET A 26 12.48 -8.10 11.19
CA MET A 26 12.08 -6.90 10.46
C MET A 26 11.60 -7.25 9.06
N GLN A 27 12.31 -8.13 8.38
CA GLN A 27 11.93 -8.55 7.06
C GLN A 27 10.56 -9.21 7.07
N LYS A 28 10.31 -10.05 8.05
CA LYS A 28 9.01 -10.70 8.20
C LYS A 28 7.91 -9.68 8.44
N GLN A 29 8.17 -8.70 9.28
CA GLN A 29 7.20 -7.65 9.55
C GLN A 29 6.90 -6.84 8.29
N MET A 30 7.93 -6.53 7.51
CA MET A 30 7.75 -5.81 6.26
C MET A 30 6.92 -6.62 5.27
N GLU A 31 7.17 -7.91 5.19
CA GLU A 31 6.40 -8.79 4.33
C GLU A 31 4.94 -8.85 4.75
N GLU A 32 4.70 -8.96 6.06
CA GLU A 32 3.35 -8.98 6.58
C GLU A 32 2.62 -7.67 6.30
N GLN A 33 3.30 -6.53 6.47
CA GLN A 33 2.71 -5.24 6.18
C GLN A 33 2.42 -5.08 4.71
N ALA A 34 3.32 -5.52 3.85
CA ALA A 34 3.11 -5.46 2.41
C ALA A 34 1.90 -6.29 2.02
N LYS A 35 1.76 -7.47 2.62
CA LYS A 35 0.64 -8.34 2.35
C LYS A 35 -0.67 -7.72 2.82
N GLU A 36 -0.67 -7.12 3.99
CA GLU A 36 -1.84 -6.44 4.50
C GLU A 36 -2.27 -5.30 3.58
N LEU A 37 -1.31 -4.55 3.06
CA LEU A 37 -1.61 -3.48 2.13
C LEU A 37 -2.19 -4.02 0.82
N GLU A 38 -1.70 -5.16 0.36
CA GLU A 38 -2.22 -5.78 -0.85
C GLU A 38 -3.65 -6.28 -0.68
N GLU A 39 -4.00 -6.71 0.51
CA GLU A 39 -5.33 -7.23 0.82
C GLU A 39 -6.32 -6.14 1.20
N LYS A 40 -5.85 -4.95 1.48
CA LYS A 40 -6.70 -3.86 1.88
C LYS A 40 -7.63 -3.46 0.72
N GLU A 41 -8.84 -3.06 1.05
CA GLU A 41 -9.84 -2.73 0.05
C GLU A 41 -10.16 -1.24 0.07
N TYR A 42 -10.41 -0.70 -1.10
CA TYR A 42 -10.76 0.70 -1.28
C TYR A 42 -12.03 0.78 -2.10
N GLU A 43 -13.00 1.49 -1.57
CA GLU A 43 -14.31 1.59 -2.20
C GLU A 43 -14.57 3.05 -2.56
N ALA A 44 -15.00 3.28 -3.79
CA ALA A 44 -15.32 4.60 -4.27
C ALA A 44 -16.65 4.57 -4.99
N THR A 45 -17.35 5.71 -5.00
CA THR A 45 -18.63 5.83 -5.67
C THR A 45 -18.59 7.01 -6.62
N ALA A 46 -19.51 7.00 -7.58
CA ALA A 46 -19.73 8.10 -8.50
C ALA A 46 -21.19 8.09 -8.94
N GLY A 47 -21.58 9.12 -9.69
CA GLY A 47 -22.95 9.19 -10.17
C GLY A 47 -23.97 9.31 -9.05
N GLY A 48 -23.64 10.05 -8.00
CA GLY A 48 -24.53 10.18 -6.87
C GLY A 48 -24.66 8.92 -6.03
N GLY A 49 -23.68 8.03 -6.11
CA GLY A 49 -23.68 6.78 -5.40
C GLY A 49 -24.24 5.61 -6.20
N ALA A 50 -24.64 5.86 -7.43
CA ALA A 50 -25.22 4.81 -8.26
C ALA A 50 -24.19 3.84 -8.83
N VAL A 51 -22.93 4.24 -8.85
CA VAL A 51 -21.82 3.38 -9.26
C VAL A 51 -20.90 3.21 -8.07
N LYS A 52 -20.58 1.99 -7.74
CA LYS A 52 -19.64 1.69 -6.65
C LYS A 52 -18.56 0.75 -7.19
N VAL A 53 -17.32 1.10 -6.96
CA VAL A 53 -16.20 0.27 -7.38
C VAL A 53 -15.32 -0.01 -6.17
N LYS A 54 -14.91 -1.24 -6.04
CA LYS A 54 -14.01 -1.64 -4.97
C LYS A 54 -12.77 -2.27 -5.59
N ILE A 55 -11.61 -1.85 -5.12
CA ILE A 55 -10.33 -2.41 -5.56
C ILE A 55 -9.54 -2.89 -4.34
N ASN A 56 -8.54 -3.73 -4.58
CA ASN A 56 -7.63 -4.13 -3.53
C ASN A 56 -6.34 -3.30 -3.61
N GLY A 57 -5.39 -3.61 -2.73
CA GLY A 57 -4.13 -2.88 -2.69
C GLY A 57 -3.24 -3.11 -3.90
N LYS A 58 -3.54 -4.10 -4.70
CA LYS A 58 -2.83 -4.35 -5.96
C LYS A 58 -3.47 -3.62 -7.13
N LYS A 59 -4.46 -2.79 -6.86
CA LYS A 59 -5.21 -2.05 -7.88
C LYS A 59 -6.00 -2.97 -8.80
N GLU A 60 -6.41 -4.11 -8.27
CA GLU A 60 -7.31 -4.99 -9.00
C GLU A 60 -8.75 -4.65 -8.63
N ILE A 61 -9.60 -4.54 -9.63
CA ILE A 61 -11.02 -4.30 -9.38
C ILE A 61 -11.64 -5.61 -8.90
N ILE A 62 -12.18 -5.60 -7.68
CA ILE A 62 -12.76 -6.80 -7.10
C ILE A 62 -14.27 -6.75 -7.03
N GLU A 63 -14.85 -5.57 -7.20
CA GLU A 63 -16.29 -5.45 -7.20
C GLU A 63 -16.72 -4.21 -7.99
N VAL A 64 -17.76 -4.35 -8.79
CA VAL A 64 -18.42 -3.23 -9.44
C VAL A 64 -19.91 -3.40 -9.20
N HIS A 65 -20.53 -2.38 -8.64
CA HIS A 65 -21.97 -2.37 -8.41
C HIS A 65 -22.60 -1.19 -9.14
N LEU A 66 -23.63 -1.46 -9.92
CA LEU A 66 -24.39 -0.43 -10.63
C LEU A 66 -25.83 -0.50 -10.20
N GLU A 67 -26.41 0.64 -9.88
CA GLU A 67 -27.83 0.69 -9.64
C GLU A 67 -28.54 0.77 -10.99
N GLU A 68 -29.72 0.17 -11.06
CA GLU A 68 -30.46 0.11 -12.32
C GLU A 68 -30.74 1.50 -12.89
N GLU A 69 -30.92 2.47 -12.04
CA GLU A 69 -31.24 3.83 -12.44
C GLU A 69 -30.19 4.47 -13.33
N ILE A 70 -28.92 4.11 -13.13
CA ILE A 70 -27.85 4.70 -13.92
C ILE A 70 -27.63 3.95 -15.23
N VAL A 71 -28.24 2.79 -15.38
CA VAL A 71 -28.10 2.01 -16.60
C VAL A 71 -29.20 2.43 -17.58
N ASP A 72 -28.93 3.51 -18.29
CA ASP A 72 -29.86 4.12 -19.20
C ASP A 72 -29.36 3.95 -20.63
N PRO A 73 -30.05 3.14 -21.45
CA PRO A 73 -29.61 2.91 -22.82
C PRO A 73 -29.56 4.19 -23.66
N ASP A 74 -30.28 5.22 -23.24
CA ASP A 74 -30.30 6.49 -23.96
C ASP A 74 -29.18 7.40 -23.53
N ASP A 75 -28.43 7.04 -22.50
CA ASP A 75 -27.32 7.86 -22.00
C ASP A 75 -26.18 6.96 -21.52
N ILE A 76 -25.63 6.21 -22.43
CA ILE A 76 -24.52 5.28 -22.15
C ILE A 76 -23.28 6.08 -21.71
N GLU A 77 -23.06 7.25 -22.30
CA GLU A 77 -21.89 8.05 -22.01
C GLU A 77 -21.85 8.46 -20.52
N MET A 78 -23.01 8.78 -19.95
CA MET A 78 -23.09 9.11 -18.53
C MET A 78 -22.62 7.93 -17.68
N LEU A 79 -23.03 6.72 -18.02
CA LEU A 79 -22.64 5.52 -17.31
C LEU A 79 -21.13 5.28 -17.45
N GLU A 80 -20.60 5.42 -18.65
CA GLU A 80 -19.18 5.26 -18.88
C GLU A 80 -18.37 6.24 -18.05
N ASP A 81 -18.78 7.50 -18.02
CA ASP A 81 -18.08 8.53 -17.26
C ASP A 81 -18.16 8.24 -15.76
N ALA A 82 -19.29 7.78 -15.29
CA ALA A 82 -19.46 7.47 -13.87
C ALA A 82 -18.59 6.29 -13.44
N ILE A 83 -18.50 5.27 -14.27
CA ILE A 83 -17.63 4.12 -14.00
C ILE A 83 -16.17 4.57 -13.96
N MET A 84 -15.78 5.37 -14.94
CA MET A 84 -14.42 5.86 -15.01
C MET A 84 -14.07 6.69 -13.77
N ALA A 85 -14.98 7.55 -13.37
CA ALA A 85 -14.77 8.39 -12.18
C ALA A 85 -14.63 7.54 -10.92
N ALA A 86 -15.47 6.52 -10.76
CA ALA A 86 -15.40 5.67 -9.58
C ALA A 86 -14.10 4.87 -9.54
N VAL A 87 -13.69 4.31 -10.67
CA VAL A 87 -12.44 3.55 -10.75
C VAL A 87 -11.24 4.44 -10.45
N ASN A 88 -11.20 5.61 -11.06
CA ASN A 88 -10.09 6.53 -10.85
C ASN A 88 -10.04 7.02 -9.40
N GLU A 89 -11.18 7.24 -8.79
CA GLU A 89 -11.21 7.65 -7.39
C GLU A 89 -10.71 6.53 -6.48
N ALA A 90 -11.10 5.30 -6.73
CA ALA A 90 -10.61 4.15 -5.95
C ALA A 90 -9.09 4.02 -6.07
N ILE A 91 -8.57 4.17 -7.27
CA ILE A 91 -7.12 4.11 -7.51
C ILE A 91 -6.43 5.24 -6.75
N ARG A 92 -7.00 6.44 -6.78
CA ARG A 92 -6.43 7.59 -6.07
C ARG A 92 -6.38 7.32 -4.57
N MET A 93 -7.45 6.75 -4.02
CA MET A 93 -7.50 6.42 -2.60
C MET A 93 -6.42 5.40 -2.24
N GLN A 94 -6.25 4.39 -3.08
CA GLN A 94 -5.22 3.38 -2.86
C GLN A 94 -3.82 4.01 -2.91
N ASP A 95 -3.57 4.86 -3.90
CA ASP A 95 -2.27 5.53 -4.02
C ASP A 95 -1.98 6.40 -2.81
N GLU A 96 -2.95 7.18 -2.36
CA GLU A 96 -2.76 8.04 -1.20
C GLU A 96 -2.50 7.24 0.07
N ASP A 97 -3.25 6.17 0.26
CA ASP A 97 -3.04 5.33 1.44
C ASP A 97 -1.70 4.62 1.38
N HIS A 98 -1.33 4.13 0.22
CA HIS A 98 -0.05 3.47 0.04
C HIS A 98 1.10 4.42 0.34
N GLN A 99 1.03 5.64 -0.17
CA GLN A 99 2.04 6.65 0.11
C GLN A 99 2.08 7.00 1.59
N ALA A 100 0.93 7.10 2.23
CA ALA A 100 0.86 7.38 3.66
C ALA A 100 1.51 6.26 4.48
N GLN A 101 1.24 5.01 4.12
CA GLN A 101 1.82 3.87 4.81
C GLN A 101 3.33 3.79 4.58
N MET A 102 3.76 4.00 3.36
CA MET A 102 5.19 4.03 3.04
C MET A 102 5.88 5.19 3.73
N GLY A 103 5.20 6.33 3.82
CA GLY A 103 5.72 7.48 4.52
C GLY A 103 5.95 7.21 5.99
N LYS A 104 5.06 6.46 6.62
CA LYS A 104 5.22 6.07 8.02
C LYS A 104 6.44 5.17 8.21
N ILE A 105 6.62 4.21 7.31
CA ILE A 105 7.76 3.30 7.36
C ILE A 105 9.04 4.09 7.14
N THR A 106 9.07 4.91 6.10
CA THR A 106 10.22 5.72 5.78
C THR A 106 10.47 6.76 6.85
N GLY A 107 9.41 7.29 7.43
CA GLY A 107 9.52 8.26 8.49
C GLY A 107 10.27 7.75 9.70
N GLY A 108 10.15 6.45 9.98
CA GLY A 108 10.88 5.85 11.07
C GLY A 108 12.37 5.86 10.83
N PHE A 109 12.79 5.76 9.57
CA PHE A 109 14.19 5.85 9.25
C PHE A 109 14.58 7.25 8.83
N GLY A 110 13.70 7.91 8.14
CA GLY A 110 14.00 9.17 7.52
C GLY A 110 13.74 10.36 8.38
N GLY A 111 13.32 10.14 9.58
CA GLY A 111 13.07 11.24 10.47
C GLY A 111 14.28 12.12 10.66
N GLY A 112 15.45 11.56 10.43
CA GLY A 112 16.65 12.32 10.54
C GLY A 112 17.03 13.09 9.30
N PHE A 113 16.36 12.87 8.21
CA PHE A 113 16.72 13.57 7.00
C PHE A 113 16.18 14.97 7.02
N PRO A 114 16.99 15.90 6.64
CA PRO A 114 16.61 17.30 6.73
C PRO A 114 15.71 17.77 5.61
N PHE A 115 15.11 16.95 4.90
CA PHE A 115 14.21 17.46 3.88
C PHE A 115 12.82 16.89 4.00
#